data_6514de390448a55699328161116e8262
#
_entry.id   6514de390448a55699328161116e8262
#
_cell.length_a   1.000
_cell.length_b   1.000
_cell.length_c   1.000
_cell.angle_alpha   90.00
_cell.angle_beta   90.00
_cell.angle_gamma   90.00
#
_symmetry.space_group_name_H-M   'P 1'
#
loop_
_entity.id
_entity.type
_entity.pdbx_description
1 polymer ?
#
loop_
_entity_poly.entity_id
_entity_poly.type
_entity_poly.pdbx_seq_one_letter_code
_entity_poly.pdbx_strand_id
1 'polypeptide(L)'
;MTRILIVDDEPDITLSFKMILENNGFKVDTYNDPVQAKGNFKAGSYDLVILDIRMPKMDGFQLYEELKKIDDKVKVVFITAFDINYEGLRKMYPELRIDSFVRKPVDSEYLINVVKDELRRP
;
A
#
# COMPACT_ATOMS: atom_id res chain seq x y z
N MET A 1 9.81 -15.40 3.87
CA MET A 1 8.76 -15.16 2.88
C MET A 1 8.35 -13.69 2.95
N THR A 2 8.24 -13.04 1.82
CA THR A 2 7.84 -11.64 1.76
C THR A 2 6.38 -11.48 2.14
N ARG A 3 6.10 -10.58 3.05
CA ARG A 3 4.77 -10.33 3.59
C ARG A 3 4.27 -8.94 3.18
N ILE A 4 3.05 -8.91 2.67
CA ILE A 4 2.41 -7.70 2.15
C ILE A 4 1.09 -7.49 2.89
N LEU A 5 0.84 -6.24 3.29
CA LEU A 5 -0.44 -5.80 3.83
C LEU A 5 -1.15 -4.97 2.77
N ILE A 6 -2.44 -5.23 2.55
CA ILE A 6 -3.27 -4.43 1.64
C ILE A 6 -4.40 -3.82 2.44
N VAL A 7 -4.57 -2.50 2.33
CA VAL A 7 -5.67 -1.78 2.97
C VAL A 7 -6.43 -0.98 1.91
N ASP A 8 -7.68 -1.34 1.70
CA ASP A 8 -8.59 -0.69 0.76
C ASP A 8 -10.02 -0.95 1.26
N ASP A 9 -10.86 0.07 1.29
CA ASP A 9 -12.23 -0.06 1.77
C ASP A 9 -13.15 -0.87 0.84
N GLU A 10 -12.69 -1.19 -0.37
CA GLU A 10 -13.41 -2.02 -1.33
C GLU A 10 -12.96 -3.49 -1.23
N PRO A 11 -13.81 -4.40 -0.69
CA PRO A 11 -13.42 -5.81 -0.53
C PRO A 11 -13.04 -6.51 -1.82
N ASP A 12 -13.66 -6.14 -2.95
CA ASP A 12 -13.34 -6.74 -4.24
C ASP A 12 -11.90 -6.45 -4.65
N ILE A 13 -11.40 -5.26 -4.33
CA ILE A 13 -10.02 -4.86 -4.63
C ILE A 13 -9.05 -5.65 -3.76
N THR A 14 -9.27 -5.70 -2.46
CA THR A 14 -8.36 -6.43 -1.57
C THR A 14 -8.31 -7.92 -1.90
N LEU A 15 -9.46 -8.50 -2.22
CA LEU A 15 -9.52 -9.91 -2.61
C LEU A 15 -8.75 -10.17 -3.92
N SER A 16 -8.99 -9.34 -4.93
CA SER A 16 -8.34 -9.46 -6.23
C SER A 16 -6.83 -9.33 -6.11
N PHE A 17 -6.36 -8.31 -5.40
CA PHE A 17 -4.92 -8.07 -5.21
C PHE A 17 -4.27 -9.20 -4.40
N LYS A 18 -4.96 -9.69 -3.38
CA LYS A 18 -4.47 -10.82 -2.59
C LYS A 18 -4.24 -12.04 -3.47
N MET A 19 -5.21 -12.38 -4.31
CA MET A 19 -5.09 -13.54 -5.21
C MET A 19 -3.93 -13.38 -6.18
N ILE A 20 -3.78 -12.20 -6.78
CA ILE A 20 -2.69 -11.92 -7.72
C ILE A 20 -1.33 -12.09 -7.03
N LEU A 21 -1.16 -11.49 -5.88
CA LEU A 21 0.13 -11.49 -5.19
C LEU A 21 0.46 -12.85 -4.56
N GLU A 22 -0.53 -13.53 -4.01
CA GLU A 22 -0.32 -14.89 -3.48
C GLU A 22 0.07 -15.87 -4.58
N ASN A 23 -0.50 -15.73 -5.78
CA ASN A 23 -0.10 -16.54 -6.93
C ASN A 23 1.35 -16.29 -7.37
N ASN A 24 1.94 -15.18 -6.91
CA ASN A 24 3.32 -14.84 -7.21
C ASN A 24 4.27 -15.04 -6.01
N GLY A 25 3.85 -15.81 -5.03
CA GLY A 25 4.71 -16.23 -3.93
C GLY A 25 4.77 -15.32 -2.73
N PHE A 26 3.92 -14.28 -2.69
CA PHE A 26 3.84 -13.38 -1.54
C PHE A 26 2.83 -13.90 -0.51
N LYS A 27 3.06 -13.59 0.75
CA LYS A 27 2.08 -13.81 1.81
C LYS A 27 1.32 -12.49 2.03
N VAL A 28 -0.01 -12.53 1.98
CA VAL A 28 -0.81 -11.30 1.95
C VAL A 28 -1.88 -11.33 3.04
N ASP A 29 -1.93 -10.24 3.81
CA ASP A 29 -3.04 -9.95 4.71
C ASP A 29 -3.80 -8.73 4.19
N THR A 30 -5.10 -8.67 4.41
CA THR A 30 -5.94 -7.57 3.92
C THR A 30 -6.81 -7.01 5.04
N TYR A 31 -7.04 -5.70 4.96
CA TYR A 31 -8.02 -5.00 5.79
C TYR A 31 -8.84 -4.08 4.92
N ASN A 32 -10.13 -3.98 5.24
CA ASN A 32 -11.05 -3.04 4.56
C ASN A 32 -11.36 -1.82 5.43
N ASP A 33 -10.78 -1.75 6.62
CA ASP A 33 -10.93 -0.63 7.55
C ASP A 33 -9.53 -0.17 7.97
N PRO A 34 -9.16 1.09 7.67
CA PRO A 34 -7.82 1.59 8.01
C PRO A 34 -7.56 1.67 9.52
N VAL A 35 -8.59 1.87 10.32
CA VAL A 35 -8.44 1.91 11.78
C VAL A 35 -8.08 0.52 12.32
N GLN A 36 -8.73 -0.52 11.81
CA GLN A 36 -8.38 -1.91 12.15
C GLN A 36 -6.97 -2.27 11.69
N ALA A 37 -6.61 -1.84 10.48
CA ALA A 37 -5.27 -2.09 9.95
C ALA A 37 -4.21 -1.49 10.88
N LYS A 38 -4.39 -0.24 11.28
CA LYS A 38 -3.48 0.43 12.20
C LYS A 38 -3.41 -0.30 13.55
N GLY A 39 -4.56 -0.67 14.09
CA GLY A 39 -4.64 -1.31 15.41
C GLY A 39 -3.96 -2.67 15.48
N ASN A 40 -3.87 -3.38 14.35
CA ASN A 40 -3.25 -4.70 14.27
C ASN A 40 -1.85 -4.68 13.66
N PHE A 41 -1.36 -3.52 13.24
CA PHE A 41 -0.05 -3.39 12.63
C PHE A 41 1.05 -3.44 13.68
N LYS A 42 2.08 -4.25 13.43
CA LYS A 42 3.23 -4.38 14.33
C LYS A 42 4.52 -4.21 13.53
N ALA A 43 5.51 -3.59 14.15
CA ALA A 43 6.82 -3.41 13.55
C ALA A 43 7.41 -4.75 13.11
N GLY A 44 7.97 -4.80 11.91
CA GLY A 44 8.59 -5.99 11.36
C GLY A 44 7.63 -7.05 10.82
N SER A 45 6.30 -6.80 10.87
CA SER A 45 5.31 -7.77 10.40
C SER A 45 5.18 -7.82 8.89
N TYR A 46 5.45 -6.70 8.20
CA TYR A 46 5.27 -6.59 6.76
C TYR A 46 6.48 -5.94 6.11
N ASP A 47 6.82 -6.41 4.93
CA ASP A 47 7.88 -5.84 4.09
C ASP A 47 7.35 -4.66 3.27
N LEU A 48 6.08 -4.70 2.90
CA LEU A 48 5.44 -3.70 2.06
C LEU A 48 3.97 -3.58 2.41
N VAL A 49 3.44 -2.37 2.35
CA VAL A 49 2.00 -2.11 2.48
C VAL A 49 1.49 -1.46 1.20
N ILE A 50 0.30 -1.85 0.79
CA ILE A 50 -0.44 -1.25 -0.33
C ILE A 50 -1.64 -0.53 0.26
N LEU A 51 -1.72 0.77 0.07
CA LEU A 51 -2.74 1.61 0.70
C LEU A 51 -3.57 2.33 -0.36
N ASP A 52 -4.88 2.20 -0.26
CA ASP A 52 -5.79 3.07 -1.00
C ASP A 52 -5.73 4.47 -0.39
N ILE A 53 -5.77 5.51 -1.23
CA ILE A 53 -5.66 6.88 -0.76
C ILE A 53 -6.96 7.34 -0.13
N ARG A 54 -8.11 7.08 -0.77
CA ARG A 54 -9.41 7.55 -0.27
C ARG A 54 -10.19 6.46 0.41
N MET A 55 -10.30 6.58 1.73
CA MET A 55 -11.05 5.65 2.57
C MET A 55 -11.81 6.44 3.63
N PRO A 56 -12.98 5.93 4.10
CA PRO A 56 -13.65 6.51 5.26
C PRO A 56 -12.78 6.46 6.51
N LYS A 57 -12.99 7.36 7.45
CA LYS A 57 -12.35 7.44 8.77
C LYS A 57 -10.90 7.92 8.73
N MET A 58 -10.08 7.35 7.87
CA MET A 58 -8.66 7.67 7.76
C MET A 58 -8.23 7.44 6.32
N ASP A 59 -7.68 8.47 5.67
CA ASP A 59 -7.18 8.30 4.31
C ASP A 59 -5.81 7.59 4.27
N GLY A 60 -5.36 7.24 3.06
CA GLY A 60 -4.13 6.49 2.89
C GLY A 60 -2.89 7.21 3.39
N PHE A 61 -2.84 8.55 3.29
CA PHE A 61 -1.70 9.32 3.77
C PHE A 61 -1.67 9.36 5.29
N GLN A 62 -2.82 9.53 5.92
CA GLN A 62 -2.92 9.49 7.38
C GLN A 62 -2.48 8.12 7.90
N LEU A 63 -2.94 7.05 7.26
CA LEU A 63 -2.55 5.70 7.63
C LEU A 63 -1.04 5.49 7.41
N TYR A 64 -0.50 5.96 6.29
CA TYR A 64 0.94 5.90 6.01
C TYR A 64 1.75 6.54 7.14
N GLU A 65 1.37 7.75 7.57
CA GLU A 65 2.06 8.44 8.67
C GLU A 65 2.02 7.62 9.95
N GLU A 66 0.87 7.03 10.27
CA GLU A 66 0.72 6.22 11.49
C GLU A 66 1.55 4.93 11.42
N LEU A 67 1.57 4.26 10.27
CA LEU A 67 2.35 3.04 10.11
C LEU A 67 3.85 3.31 10.17
N LYS A 68 4.29 4.42 9.60
CA LYS A 68 5.71 4.82 9.63
C LYS A 68 6.20 5.15 11.04
N LYS A 69 5.33 5.60 11.92
CA LYS A 69 5.69 5.80 13.33
C LYS A 69 5.94 4.47 14.05
N ILE A 70 5.27 3.41 13.62
CA ILE A 70 5.41 2.07 14.21
C ILE A 70 6.60 1.34 13.59
N ASP A 71 6.76 1.44 12.27
CA ASP A 71 7.83 0.78 11.53
C ASP A 71 8.32 1.71 10.41
N ASP A 72 9.43 2.39 10.65
CA ASP A 72 9.96 3.36 9.68
C ASP A 72 10.62 2.70 8.46
N LYS A 73 10.78 1.39 8.48
CA LYS A 73 11.40 0.62 7.38
C LYS A 73 10.40 0.02 6.42
N VAL A 74 9.11 0.02 6.77
CA VAL A 74 8.09 -0.57 5.89
C VAL A 74 8.00 0.24 4.60
N LYS A 75 7.94 -0.47 3.48
CA LYS A 75 7.79 0.15 2.16
C LYS A 75 6.31 0.31 1.85
N VAL A 76 5.99 1.29 1.01
CA VAL A 76 4.60 1.62 0.70
C VAL A 76 4.39 1.78 -0.80
N VAL A 77 3.23 1.31 -1.26
CA VAL A 77 2.68 1.60 -2.58
C VAL A 77 1.27 2.15 -2.34
N PHE A 78 0.96 3.28 -2.95
CA PHE A 78 -0.38 3.85 -2.89
C PHE A 78 -1.16 3.48 -4.14
N ILE A 79 -2.45 3.18 -3.97
CA ILE A 79 -3.38 2.98 -5.08
C ILE A 79 -4.50 4.00 -5.00
N THR A 80 -4.98 4.45 -6.16
CA THR A 80 -6.05 5.45 -6.20
C THR A 80 -6.82 5.39 -7.51
N ALA A 81 -8.12 5.70 -7.45
CA ALA A 81 -8.95 5.88 -8.63
C ALA A 81 -8.88 7.32 -9.17
N PHE A 82 -8.18 8.22 -8.49
CA PHE A 82 -8.18 9.65 -8.78
C PHE A 82 -6.81 10.12 -9.23
N ASP A 83 -6.77 11.27 -9.93
CA ASP A 83 -5.52 11.91 -10.30
C ASP A 83 -4.83 12.46 -9.05
N ILE A 84 -3.49 12.43 -9.08
CA ILE A 84 -2.68 12.84 -7.94
C ILE A 84 -1.90 14.09 -8.32
N ASN A 85 -1.91 15.08 -7.43
CA ASN A 85 -0.99 16.21 -7.53
C ASN A 85 0.35 15.79 -6.90
N TYR A 86 1.19 15.13 -7.71
CA TYR A 86 2.46 14.61 -7.24
C TYR A 86 3.39 15.72 -6.73
N GLU A 87 3.39 16.87 -7.39
CA GLU A 87 4.23 18.00 -6.98
C GLU A 87 3.90 18.49 -5.57
N GLY A 88 2.61 18.58 -5.24
CA GLY A 88 2.18 18.93 -3.89
C GLY A 88 2.56 17.87 -2.87
N LEU A 89 2.43 16.60 -3.24
CA LEU A 89 2.78 15.48 -2.36
C LEU A 89 4.27 15.41 -2.07
N ARG A 90 5.13 15.72 -3.04
CA ARG A 90 6.58 15.73 -2.85
C ARG A 90 7.01 16.71 -1.76
N LYS A 91 6.29 17.82 -1.64
CA LYS A 91 6.61 18.82 -0.61
C LYS A 91 6.28 18.30 0.80
N MET A 92 5.21 17.52 0.92
CA MET A 92 4.78 16.95 2.21
C MET A 92 5.54 15.67 2.53
N TYR A 93 5.83 14.86 1.51
CA TYR A 93 6.45 13.54 1.65
C TYR A 93 7.58 13.40 0.64
N PRO A 94 8.74 14.05 0.87
CA PRO A 94 9.83 14.03 -0.10
C PRO A 94 10.44 12.65 -0.33
N GLU A 95 10.22 11.72 0.58
CA GLU A 95 10.67 10.34 0.46
C GLU A 95 9.84 9.52 -0.54
N LEU A 96 8.61 9.96 -0.88
CA LEU A 96 7.76 9.22 -1.81
C LEU A 96 8.15 9.51 -3.26
N ARG A 97 8.09 8.48 -4.09
CA ARG A 97 8.39 8.55 -5.52
C ARG A 97 7.12 8.41 -6.33
N ILE A 98 7.11 8.98 -7.54
CA ILE A 98 5.96 8.85 -8.44
C ILE A 98 5.64 7.37 -8.72
N ASP A 99 6.67 6.52 -8.77
CA ASP A 99 6.50 5.08 -9.03
C ASP A 99 5.81 4.34 -7.89
N SER A 100 5.69 4.96 -6.71
CA SER A 100 4.97 4.41 -5.57
C SER A 100 3.46 4.64 -5.65
N PHE A 101 2.99 5.31 -6.70
CA PHE A 101 1.57 5.60 -6.90
C PHE A 101 1.05 4.82 -8.09
N VAL A 102 -0.01 4.04 -7.88
CA VAL A 102 -0.61 3.21 -8.92
C VAL A 102 -2.08 3.60 -9.08
N ARG A 103 -2.50 3.81 -10.32
CA ARG A 103 -3.86 4.22 -10.62
C ARG A 103 -4.76 3.02 -10.90
N LYS A 104 -5.94 3.02 -10.32
CA LYS A 104 -6.99 2.02 -10.62
C LYS A 104 -7.65 2.34 -11.97
N PRO A 105 -8.09 1.35 -12.73
CA PRO A 105 -7.95 -0.09 -12.50
C PRO A 105 -6.52 -0.54 -12.74
N VAL A 106 -6.06 -1.54 -11.97
CA VAL A 106 -4.67 -1.99 -12.01
C VAL A 106 -4.59 -3.33 -12.73
N ASP A 107 -3.78 -3.37 -13.79
CA ASP A 107 -3.42 -4.61 -14.46
C ASP A 107 -2.59 -5.49 -13.53
N SER A 108 -2.83 -6.80 -13.52
CA SER A 108 -2.17 -7.72 -12.60
C SER A 108 -0.65 -7.76 -12.80
N GLU A 109 -0.19 -7.76 -14.05
CA GLU A 109 1.24 -7.76 -14.34
C GLU A 109 1.90 -6.46 -13.86
N TYR A 110 1.24 -5.33 -14.08
CA TYR A 110 1.74 -4.04 -13.62
C TYR A 110 1.84 -3.99 -12.08
N LEU A 111 0.82 -4.50 -11.38
CA LEU A 111 0.83 -4.56 -9.92
C LEU A 111 2.01 -5.39 -9.41
N ILE A 112 2.23 -6.57 -9.99
CA ILE A 112 3.34 -7.44 -9.61
C ILE A 112 4.68 -6.72 -9.81
N ASN A 113 4.84 -6.04 -10.94
CA ASN A 113 6.08 -5.33 -11.25
C ASN A 113 6.34 -4.16 -10.29
N VAL A 114 5.32 -3.39 -9.97
CA VAL A 114 5.44 -2.28 -9.02
C VAL A 114 5.85 -2.80 -7.63
N VAL A 115 5.22 -3.87 -7.18
CA VAL A 115 5.54 -4.48 -5.88
C VAL A 115 6.99 -4.97 -5.85
N LYS A 116 7.41 -5.71 -6.88
CA LYS A 116 8.77 -6.22 -6.97
C LYS A 116 9.81 -5.11 -7.01
N ASP A 117 9.53 -4.06 -7.78
CA ASP A 117 10.45 -2.93 -7.88
C ASP A 117 10.59 -2.20 -6.54
N GLU A 118 9.47 -1.98 -5.84
CA GLU A 118 9.51 -1.33 -4.54
C GLU A 118 10.28 -2.16 -3.50
N LEU A 119 10.10 -3.48 -3.51
CA LEU A 119 10.80 -4.38 -2.59
C LEU A 119 12.32 -4.40 -2.82
N ARG A 120 12.79 -4.12 -4.03
CA ARG A 120 14.21 -4.07 -4.37
C ARG A 120 14.90 -2.79 -3.97
N ARG A 121 14.15 -1.74 -3.67
CA ARG A 121 14.74 -0.45 -3.29
C ARG A 121 15.40 -0.53 -1.93
N PRO A 122 16.56 0.11 -1.77
CA PRO A 122 17.26 0.13 -0.47
C PRO A 122 16.49 0.91 0.60
#